data_d7e662067b321f06fea1f4ef0af0f8fa
#
_entry.id   d7e662067b321f06fea1f4ef0af0f8fa
#
_cell.length_a   1.000
_cell.length_b   1.000
_cell.length_c   1.000
_cell.angle_alpha   90.00
_cell.angle_beta   90.00
_cell.angle_gamma   90.00
#
_symmetry.space_group_name_H-M   'P 1'
#
loop_
_entity.id
_entity.type
_entity.pdbx_description
1 polymer ?
#
loop_
_entity_poly.entity_id
_entity_poly.type
_entity_poly.pdbx_seq_one_letter_code
_entity_poly.pdbx_strand_id
1 'polypeptide(L)'
;RGQPGTHDVALGSSILRALRSINDSPSQSVQLPVYDKSAWDGQGDRAADAVTVHGPIDLVLFEGWCLGFHALTKAEIEQRLRTSMGDAGSCLTSYSADNLAVISENLGVWEREWNPLLDAFIQFHPCAENGKSPWSMVYPWRLQAEHAMKRINGGRGMTDEQVASFVQRCAFRERD
;
A
#
# COMPACT_ATOMS: atom_id res chain seq x y z
N ARG A 1 -3.25 -4.76 5.32
CA ARG A 1 -4.14 -4.39 4.20
C ARG A 1 -5.06 -3.26 4.63
N GLY A 2 -4.71 -2.03 4.44
CA GLY A 2 -5.56 -0.92 4.85
C GLY A 2 -5.04 0.42 4.35
N GLN A 3 -5.80 1.46 4.66
CA GLN A 3 -5.43 2.83 4.34
C GLN A 3 -4.23 3.30 5.19
N PRO A 4 -3.52 4.37 4.80
CA PRO A 4 -2.56 5.03 5.68
C PRO A 4 -3.17 5.28 7.07
N GLY A 5 -2.41 4.97 8.12
CA GLY A 5 -2.88 4.97 9.51
C GLY A 5 -3.19 3.61 10.11
N THR A 6 -3.27 2.55 9.28
CA THR A 6 -3.48 1.17 9.74
C THR A 6 -2.18 0.34 9.78
N HIS A 7 -1.05 0.96 9.51
CA HIS A 7 0.26 0.31 9.46
C HIS A 7 1.07 0.62 10.71
N ASP A 8 1.91 -0.35 11.11
CA ASP A 8 2.85 -0.19 12.22
C ASP A 8 4.09 0.58 11.72
N VAL A 9 3.96 1.90 11.67
CA VAL A 9 5.02 2.77 11.15
C VAL A 9 6.27 2.70 12.02
N ALA A 10 6.10 2.59 13.34
CA ALA A 10 7.23 2.52 14.27
C ALA A 10 8.08 1.27 14.02
N LEU A 11 7.44 0.10 13.86
CA LEU A 11 8.12 -1.13 13.50
C LEU A 11 8.79 -1.03 12.13
N GLY A 12 8.07 -0.51 11.11
CA GLY A 12 8.62 -0.30 9.77
C GLY A 12 9.87 0.57 9.79
N SER A 13 9.84 1.69 10.51
CA SER A 13 10.97 2.60 10.66
C SER A 13 12.16 1.93 11.35
N SER A 14 11.90 1.14 12.41
CA SER A 14 12.97 0.42 13.11
C SER A 14 13.66 -0.60 12.22
N ILE A 15 12.88 -1.35 11.42
CA ILE A 15 13.39 -2.34 10.46
C ILE A 15 14.21 -1.66 9.37
N LEU A 16 13.72 -0.59 8.75
CA LEU A 16 14.44 0.11 7.69
C LEU A 16 15.77 0.68 8.19
N ARG A 17 15.80 1.26 9.41
CA ARG A 17 17.04 1.73 10.04
C ARG A 17 18.00 0.59 10.32
N ALA A 18 17.51 -0.56 10.84
CA ALA A 18 18.32 -1.73 11.08
C ALA A 18 18.90 -2.33 9.78
N LEU A 19 18.12 -2.35 8.70
CA LEU A 19 18.61 -2.79 7.39
C LEU A 19 19.67 -1.85 6.81
N ARG A 20 19.60 -0.54 7.02
CA ARG A 20 20.64 0.41 6.59
C ARG A 20 21.98 0.18 7.29
N SER A 21 21.97 -0.31 8.51
CA SER A 21 23.17 -0.60 9.31
C SER A 21 23.57 -2.07 9.36
N ILE A 22 22.88 -2.95 8.63
CA ILE A 22 23.06 -4.40 8.74
C ILE A 22 24.48 -4.86 8.38
N ASN A 23 25.20 -4.09 7.57
CA ASN A 23 26.57 -4.38 7.14
C ASN A 23 27.64 -3.83 8.08
N ASP A 24 27.25 -3.11 9.14
CA ASP A 24 28.23 -2.51 10.08
C ASP A 24 28.90 -3.57 10.96
N SER A 25 28.27 -4.76 11.10
CA SER A 25 28.83 -5.88 11.84
C SER A 25 28.46 -7.22 11.21
N PRO A 26 29.42 -8.17 11.06
CA PRO A 26 29.15 -9.49 10.47
C PRO A 26 28.14 -10.35 11.26
N SER A 27 27.91 -10.04 12.52
CA SER A 27 26.95 -10.76 13.38
C SER A 27 25.57 -10.14 13.40
N GLN A 28 25.36 -9.04 12.68
CA GLN A 28 24.09 -8.32 12.71
C GLN A 28 23.03 -9.04 11.91
N SER A 29 21.84 -9.09 12.46
CA SER A 29 20.66 -9.65 11.78
C SER A 29 19.43 -8.82 12.07
N VAL A 30 18.46 -8.89 11.16
CA VAL A 30 17.18 -8.17 11.27
C VAL A 30 16.04 -9.17 11.16
N GLN A 31 15.08 -9.07 12.05
CA GLN A 31 13.85 -9.86 12.01
C GLN A 31 12.80 -9.11 11.17
N LEU A 32 12.38 -9.72 10.06
CA LEU A 32 11.34 -9.19 9.19
C LEU A 32 10.01 -9.88 9.54
N PRO A 33 8.96 -9.12 9.91
CA PRO A 33 7.65 -9.69 10.16
C PRO A 33 7.04 -10.26 8.88
N VAL A 34 6.35 -11.37 9.00
CA VAL A 34 5.59 -12.00 7.92
C VAL A 34 4.13 -11.62 8.06
N TYR A 35 3.48 -11.31 6.95
CA TYR A 35 2.05 -11.02 6.91
C TYR A 35 1.32 -12.12 6.15
N ASP A 36 0.44 -12.84 6.83
CA ASP A 36 -0.43 -13.85 6.21
C ASP A 36 -1.68 -13.16 5.64
N LYS A 37 -1.72 -13.02 4.32
CA LYS A 37 -2.84 -12.41 3.60
C LYS A 37 -4.11 -13.25 3.65
N SER A 38 -4.01 -14.55 3.98
CA SER A 38 -5.13 -15.48 4.02
C SER A 38 -5.77 -15.61 5.41
N ALA A 39 -5.13 -15.10 6.45
CA ALA A 39 -5.67 -15.13 7.80
C ALA A 39 -7.03 -14.43 7.87
N TRP A 40 -7.90 -14.91 8.78
CA TRP A 40 -9.23 -14.33 9.03
C TRP A 40 -10.05 -14.16 7.75
N ASP A 41 -10.21 -15.24 6.99
CA ASP A 41 -10.98 -15.28 5.73
C ASP A 41 -10.53 -14.22 4.70
N GLY A 42 -9.22 -14.00 4.61
CA GLY A 42 -8.62 -13.08 3.66
C GLY A 42 -8.51 -11.62 4.14
N GLN A 43 -8.90 -11.32 5.37
CA GLN A 43 -8.65 -10.01 5.97
C GLN A 43 -7.16 -9.77 6.19
N GLY A 44 -6.43 -10.83 6.54
CA GLY A 44 -5.00 -10.83 6.74
C GLY A 44 -4.59 -10.41 8.16
N ASP A 45 -3.45 -10.95 8.60
CA ASP A 45 -2.87 -10.58 9.88
C ASP A 45 -1.35 -10.80 9.87
N ARG A 46 -0.66 -10.27 10.87
CA ARG A 46 0.75 -10.56 11.11
C ARG A 46 0.89 -12.00 11.61
N ALA A 47 1.73 -12.80 10.96
CA ALA A 47 2.07 -14.14 11.44
C ALA A 47 2.91 -14.06 12.73
N ALA A 48 2.88 -15.15 13.50
CA ALA A 48 3.74 -15.27 14.68
C ALA A 48 5.23 -15.43 14.29
N ASP A 49 5.47 -16.00 13.11
CA ASP A 49 6.82 -16.22 12.58
C ASP A 49 7.40 -14.94 11.98
N ALA A 50 8.73 -14.86 11.99
CA ALA A 50 9.50 -13.81 11.33
C ALA A 50 10.61 -14.42 10.49
N VAL A 51 11.06 -13.70 9.47
CA VAL A 51 12.20 -14.07 8.66
C VAL A 51 13.44 -13.37 9.19
N THR A 52 14.47 -14.12 9.55
CA THR A 52 15.77 -13.56 9.95
C THR A 52 16.60 -13.31 8.70
N VAL A 53 17.06 -12.09 8.54
CA VAL A 53 17.96 -11.68 7.47
C VAL A 53 19.31 -11.31 8.06
N HIS A 54 20.39 -11.79 7.44
CA HIS A 54 21.77 -11.52 7.83
C HIS A 54 22.47 -10.68 6.77
N GLY A 55 23.41 -9.84 7.19
CA GLY A 55 24.33 -9.16 6.28
C GLY A 55 25.38 -10.12 5.67
N PRO A 56 26.11 -9.71 4.62
CA PRO A 56 25.96 -8.42 3.97
C PRO A 56 24.76 -8.36 3.01
N ILE A 57 24.14 -7.19 2.89
CA ILE A 57 23.05 -6.90 1.93
C ILE A 57 23.47 -5.71 1.07
N ASP A 58 23.45 -5.88 -0.25
CA ASP A 58 23.83 -4.84 -1.19
C ASP A 58 22.67 -3.91 -1.55
N LEU A 59 21.44 -4.45 -1.56
CA LEU A 59 20.25 -3.72 -2.00
C LEU A 59 19.01 -4.14 -1.19
N VAL A 60 18.23 -3.17 -0.77
CA VAL A 60 16.90 -3.37 -0.18
C VAL A 60 15.85 -2.75 -1.11
N LEU A 61 14.95 -3.57 -1.62
CA LEU A 61 13.77 -3.11 -2.34
C LEU A 61 12.60 -3.01 -1.37
N PHE A 62 12.20 -1.78 -1.04
CA PHE A 62 11.05 -1.50 -0.20
C PHE A 62 9.87 -1.12 -1.08
N GLU A 63 8.86 -1.97 -1.15
CA GLU A 63 7.69 -1.75 -1.98
C GLU A 63 6.42 -1.63 -1.15
N GLY A 64 5.49 -0.82 -1.62
CA GLY A 64 4.17 -0.67 -1.02
C GLY A 64 3.30 0.28 -1.81
N TRP A 65 1.99 0.02 -1.80
CA TRP A 65 1.04 0.98 -2.36
C TRP A 65 1.01 2.24 -1.49
N CYS A 66 0.75 3.38 -2.04
CA CYS A 66 0.86 4.71 -1.40
C CYS A 66 2.29 5.14 -1.02
N LEU A 67 3.30 4.29 -1.22
CA LEU A 67 4.68 4.69 -0.98
C LEU A 67 5.07 5.78 -1.99
N GLY A 68 5.66 6.87 -1.52
CA GLY A 68 6.01 8.04 -2.34
C GLY A 68 4.84 8.99 -2.63
N PHE A 69 3.63 8.72 -2.15
CA PHE A 69 2.55 9.69 -2.20
C PHE A 69 2.80 10.82 -1.19
N HIS A 70 2.41 12.03 -1.57
CA HIS A 70 2.52 13.21 -0.70
C HIS A 70 1.22 13.47 0.04
N ALA A 71 1.35 13.88 1.30
CA ALA A 71 0.23 14.34 2.08
C ALA A 71 -0.32 15.67 1.50
N LEU A 72 -1.63 15.77 1.45
CA LEU A 72 -2.33 16.99 1.04
C LEU A 72 -2.84 17.73 2.28
N THR A 73 -2.83 19.04 2.22
CA THR A 73 -3.50 19.87 3.21
C THR A 73 -5.01 19.74 3.08
N LYS A 74 -5.75 20.04 4.15
CA LYS A 74 -7.22 20.04 4.11
C LYS A 74 -7.77 20.96 3.00
N ALA A 75 -7.15 22.12 2.78
CA ALA A 75 -7.56 23.06 1.73
C ALA A 75 -7.39 22.47 0.32
N GLU A 76 -6.30 21.75 0.07
CA GLU A 76 -6.09 21.04 -1.21
C GLU A 76 -7.09 19.91 -1.40
N ILE A 77 -7.42 19.16 -0.33
CA ILE A 77 -8.45 18.11 -0.36
C ILE A 77 -9.81 18.73 -0.71
N GLU A 78 -10.21 19.80 -0.03
CA GLU A 78 -11.45 20.50 -0.30
C GLU A 78 -11.52 21.05 -1.73
N GLN A 79 -10.40 21.56 -2.25
CA GLN A 79 -10.32 22.02 -3.63
C GLN A 79 -10.52 20.87 -4.61
N ARG A 80 -9.85 19.73 -4.40
CA ARG A 80 -10.02 18.53 -5.25
C ARG A 80 -11.44 17.98 -5.19
N LEU A 81 -12.07 17.95 -4.01
CA LEU A 81 -13.47 17.54 -3.88
C LEU A 81 -14.40 18.45 -4.68
N ARG A 82 -14.21 19.77 -4.62
CA ARG A 82 -15.01 20.73 -5.42
C ARG A 82 -14.86 20.50 -6.93
N THR A 83 -13.66 20.25 -7.41
CA THR A 83 -13.41 19.99 -8.84
C THR A 83 -13.99 18.63 -9.28
N SER A 84 -14.00 17.63 -8.40
CA SER A 84 -14.55 16.30 -8.67
C SER A 84 -16.09 16.23 -8.58
N MET A 85 -16.77 17.22 -8.00
CA MET A 85 -18.23 17.23 -7.90
C MET A 85 -18.94 17.32 -9.26
N GLY A 86 -18.25 17.74 -10.32
CA GLY A 86 -18.76 17.72 -11.71
C GLY A 86 -18.62 16.36 -12.41
N ASP A 87 -17.87 15.43 -11.84
CA ASP A 87 -17.60 14.11 -12.41
C ASP A 87 -18.60 13.09 -11.90
N ALA A 88 -19.61 12.78 -12.70
CA ALA A 88 -20.55 11.70 -12.40
C ALA A 88 -19.81 10.35 -12.33
N GLY A 89 -19.46 9.93 -11.13
CA GLY A 89 -18.76 8.66 -10.86
C GLY A 89 -17.44 8.79 -10.11
N SER A 90 -17.07 9.98 -9.65
CA SER A 90 -15.94 10.14 -8.72
C SER A 90 -16.33 9.54 -7.36
N CYS A 91 -15.59 8.51 -6.92
CA CYS A 91 -15.78 7.92 -5.59
C CYS A 91 -15.34 8.88 -4.46
N LEU A 92 -14.59 9.94 -4.77
CA LEU A 92 -14.17 10.95 -3.80
C LEU A 92 -15.35 11.68 -3.17
N THR A 93 -16.43 11.91 -3.93
CA THR A 93 -17.63 12.60 -3.43
C THR A 93 -18.40 11.84 -2.35
N SER A 94 -18.07 10.55 -2.14
CA SER A 94 -18.65 9.72 -1.08
C SER A 94 -18.00 9.94 0.29
N TYR A 95 -16.91 10.70 0.37
CA TYR A 95 -16.15 10.94 1.60
C TYR A 95 -16.13 12.41 1.96
N SER A 96 -16.16 12.71 3.26
CA SER A 96 -15.96 14.08 3.75
C SER A 96 -14.49 14.51 3.64
N ALA A 97 -14.26 15.82 3.52
CA ALA A 97 -12.90 16.37 3.56
C ALA A 97 -12.16 15.99 4.85
N ASP A 98 -12.87 15.90 5.98
CA ASP A 98 -12.29 15.50 7.26
C ASP A 98 -11.79 14.05 7.25
N ASN A 99 -12.57 13.12 6.68
CA ASN A 99 -12.16 11.72 6.55
C ASN A 99 -10.90 11.58 5.68
N LEU A 100 -10.85 12.30 4.57
CA LEU A 100 -9.70 12.30 3.67
C LEU A 100 -8.48 12.99 4.30
N ALA A 101 -8.69 14.03 5.12
CA ALA A 101 -7.60 14.70 5.85
C ALA A 101 -6.93 13.75 6.84
N VAL A 102 -7.68 12.91 7.57
CA VAL A 102 -7.11 11.91 8.48
C VAL A 102 -6.21 10.93 7.73
N ILE A 103 -6.63 10.45 6.56
CA ILE A 103 -5.80 9.56 5.72
C ILE A 103 -4.55 10.29 5.25
N SER A 104 -4.69 11.53 4.83
CA SER A 104 -3.58 12.36 4.35
C SER A 104 -2.57 12.65 5.46
N GLU A 105 -3.02 12.96 6.68
CA GLU A 105 -2.13 13.16 7.83
C GLU A 105 -1.31 11.89 8.13
N ASN A 106 -1.94 10.72 8.10
CA ASN A 106 -1.25 9.44 8.28
C ASN A 106 -0.26 9.16 7.13
N LEU A 107 -0.57 9.55 5.91
CA LEU A 107 0.35 9.49 4.79
C LEU A 107 1.57 10.39 5.02
N GLY A 108 1.36 11.60 5.56
CA GLY A 108 2.43 12.51 5.97
C GLY A 108 3.36 11.93 7.05
N VAL A 109 2.87 11.01 7.88
CA VAL A 109 3.75 10.27 8.82
C VAL A 109 4.73 9.39 8.04
N TRP A 110 4.27 8.66 7.01
CA TRP A 110 5.15 7.85 6.18
C TRP A 110 6.18 8.70 5.44
N GLU A 111 5.75 9.82 4.90
CA GLU A 111 6.61 10.77 4.20
C GLU A 111 7.76 11.24 5.09
N ARG A 112 7.48 11.58 6.34
CA ARG A 112 8.51 12.02 7.30
C ARG A 112 9.40 10.89 7.82
N GLU A 113 8.83 9.69 8.03
CA GLU A 113 9.54 8.59 8.67
C GLU A 113 10.32 7.72 7.69
N TRP A 114 9.80 7.51 6.48
CA TRP A 114 10.36 6.54 5.53
C TRP A 114 11.10 7.17 4.36
N ASN A 115 10.59 8.28 3.79
CA ASN A 115 11.25 8.89 2.63
C ASN A 115 12.74 9.25 2.89
N PRO A 116 13.13 9.78 4.08
CA PRO A 116 14.55 10.04 4.37
C PRO A 116 15.43 8.80 4.43
N LEU A 117 14.84 7.60 4.52
CA LEU A 117 15.55 6.33 4.56
C LEU A 117 15.75 5.71 3.16
N LEU A 118 15.16 6.30 2.13
CA LEU A 118 15.23 5.81 0.74
C LEU A 118 16.33 6.55 -0.01
N ASP A 119 17.17 5.82 -0.73
CA ASP A 119 18.25 6.40 -1.55
C ASP A 119 17.77 6.68 -2.98
N ALA A 120 16.75 5.95 -3.46
CA ALA A 120 16.12 6.11 -4.76
C ALA A 120 14.65 5.72 -4.72
N PHE A 121 13.86 6.21 -5.66
CA PHE A 121 12.44 5.91 -5.80
C PHE A 121 12.11 5.53 -7.24
N ILE A 122 11.36 4.44 -7.41
CA ILE A 122 10.86 3.99 -8.70
C ILE A 122 9.34 3.92 -8.61
N GLN A 123 8.66 4.68 -9.45
CA GLN A 123 7.20 4.64 -9.57
C GLN A 123 6.78 3.83 -10.78
N PHE A 124 5.96 2.80 -10.56
CA PHE A 124 5.29 2.10 -11.66
C PHE A 124 3.98 2.81 -11.99
N HIS A 125 3.82 3.19 -13.23
CA HIS A 125 2.61 3.81 -13.73
C HIS A 125 1.94 2.88 -14.73
N PRO A 126 0.64 2.53 -14.56
CA PRO A 126 -0.06 1.76 -15.58
C PRO A 126 -0.21 2.61 -16.85
N CYS A 127 0.04 2.02 -18.01
CA CYS A 127 -0.16 2.68 -19.28
C CYS A 127 -1.61 2.51 -19.75
N ALA A 128 -2.17 3.55 -20.38
CA ALA A 128 -3.44 3.44 -21.08
C ALA A 128 -3.24 2.58 -22.34
N GLU A 129 -4.02 1.51 -22.49
CA GLU A 129 -4.01 0.65 -23.67
C GLU A 129 -5.40 0.61 -24.30
N ASN A 130 -5.44 0.72 -25.63
CA ASN A 130 -6.67 0.56 -26.42
C ASN A 130 -7.84 1.46 -25.97
N GLY A 131 -7.56 2.70 -25.53
CA GLY A 131 -8.58 3.65 -25.09
C GLY A 131 -9.26 3.30 -23.76
N LYS A 132 -8.72 2.33 -23.01
CA LYS A 132 -9.19 2.01 -21.66
C LYS A 132 -8.39 2.79 -20.63
N SER A 133 -9.07 3.17 -19.53
CA SER A 133 -8.39 3.76 -18.38
C SER A 133 -7.23 2.86 -17.91
N PRO A 134 -6.06 3.41 -17.58
CA PRO A 134 -4.94 2.66 -17.00
C PRO A 134 -5.36 1.82 -15.77
N TRP A 135 -6.33 2.31 -15.02
CA TRP A 135 -6.86 1.67 -13.81
C TRP A 135 -7.78 0.49 -14.08
N SER A 136 -8.22 0.27 -15.33
CA SER A 136 -9.10 -0.85 -15.69
C SER A 136 -8.49 -2.22 -15.40
N MET A 137 -7.16 -2.31 -15.31
CA MET A 137 -6.44 -3.55 -15.02
C MET A 137 -6.29 -3.86 -13.54
N VAL A 138 -6.59 -2.92 -12.64
CA VAL A 138 -6.39 -3.11 -11.18
C VAL A 138 -7.22 -4.27 -10.65
N TYR A 139 -8.50 -4.34 -11.01
CA TYR A 139 -9.36 -5.44 -10.59
C TYR A 139 -8.91 -6.81 -11.15
N PRO A 140 -8.69 -6.99 -12.47
CA PRO A 140 -8.18 -8.24 -13.01
C PRO A 140 -6.86 -8.70 -12.35
N TRP A 141 -5.90 -7.81 -12.14
CA TRP A 141 -4.64 -8.14 -11.48
C TRP A 141 -4.84 -8.57 -10.02
N ARG A 142 -5.69 -7.87 -9.31
CA ARG A 142 -6.00 -8.23 -7.92
C ARG A 142 -6.67 -9.58 -7.83
N LEU A 143 -7.63 -9.86 -8.71
CA LEU A 143 -8.33 -11.14 -8.79
C LEU A 143 -7.37 -12.28 -9.13
N GLN A 144 -6.50 -12.08 -10.11
CA GLN A 144 -5.47 -13.04 -10.49
C GLN A 144 -4.53 -13.37 -9.32
N ALA A 145 -4.09 -12.35 -8.58
CA ALA A 145 -3.22 -12.54 -7.41
C ALA A 145 -3.92 -13.31 -6.29
N GLU A 146 -5.20 -13.04 -6.05
CA GLU A 146 -6.00 -13.77 -5.04
C GLU A 146 -6.20 -15.23 -5.44
N HIS A 147 -6.54 -15.51 -6.71
CA HIS A 147 -6.67 -16.87 -7.22
C HIS A 147 -5.33 -17.63 -7.18
N ALA A 148 -4.21 -16.96 -7.49
CA ALA A 148 -2.88 -17.56 -7.38
C ALA A 148 -2.56 -17.97 -5.94
N MET A 149 -2.85 -17.10 -4.98
CA MET A 149 -2.67 -17.37 -3.54
C MET A 149 -3.53 -18.56 -3.09
N LYS A 150 -4.81 -18.59 -3.47
CA LYS A 150 -5.73 -19.68 -3.11
C LYS A 150 -5.28 -21.04 -3.61
N ARG A 151 -4.63 -21.11 -4.78
CA ARG A 151 -4.11 -22.38 -5.33
C ARG A 151 -3.03 -23.02 -4.47
N ILE A 152 -2.24 -22.23 -3.76
CA ILE A 152 -1.09 -22.72 -2.97
C ILE A 152 -1.36 -22.84 -1.47
N ASN A 153 -2.47 -22.27 -0.96
CA ASN A 153 -2.76 -22.22 0.47
C ASN A 153 -4.03 -23.00 0.88
N GLY A 154 -4.53 -23.90 0.02
CA GLY A 154 -5.73 -24.71 0.31
C GLY A 154 -7.03 -23.93 0.16
N GLY A 155 -7.08 -22.93 -0.70
CA GLY A 155 -8.30 -22.19 -1.03
C GLY A 155 -8.65 -21.04 -0.09
N ARG A 156 -7.80 -20.71 0.87
CA ARG A 156 -8.04 -19.63 1.84
C ARG A 156 -7.81 -18.27 1.19
N GLY A 157 -8.73 -17.31 1.43
CA GLY A 157 -8.65 -15.95 0.92
C GLY A 157 -10.01 -15.34 0.62
N MET A 158 -10.02 -14.17 -0.01
CA MET A 158 -11.24 -13.44 -0.37
C MET A 158 -12.03 -14.15 -1.47
N THR A 159 -13.38 -14.02 -1.46
CA THR A 159 -14.20 -14.33 -2.63
C THR A 159 -13.99 -13.27 -3.72
N ASP A 160 -14.47 -13.56 -4.94
CA ASP A 160 -14.35 -12.61 -6.06
C ASP A 160 -15.13 -11.32 -5.79
N GLU A 161 -16.29 -11.42 -5.11
CA GLU A 161 -17.11 -10.29 -4.68
C GLU A 161 -16.38 -9.46 -3.60
N GLN A 162 -15.69 -10.12 -2.67
CA GLN A 162 -14.87 -9.44 -1.66
C GLN A 162 -13.69 -8.71 -2.31
N VAL A 163 -13.06 -9.31 -3.33
CA VAL A 163 -12.00 -8.65 -4.11
C VAL A 163 -12.55 -7.44 -4.84
N ALA A 164 -13.73 -7.53 -5.46
CA ALA A 164 -14.37 -6.41 -6.13
C ALA A 164 -14.65 -5.26 -5.16
N SER A 165 -15.24 -5.57 -4.00
CA SER A 165 -15.51 -4.59 -2.95
C SER A 165 -14.23 -3.95 -2.39
N PHE A 166 -13.15 -4.73 -2.25
CA PHE A 166 -11.85 -4.22 -1.81
C PHE A 166 -11.27 -3.25 -2.84
N VAL A 167 -11.29 -3.60 -4.13
CA VAL A 167 -10.77 -2.75 -5.20
C VAL A 167 -11.57 -1.46 -5.30
N GLN A 168 -12.90 -1.51 -5.18
CA GLN A 168 -13.73 -0.30 -5.19
C GLN A 168 -13.36 0.71 -4.10
N ARG A 169 -12.97 0.24 -2.92
CA ARG A 169 -12.53 1.11 -1.81
C ARG A 169 -11.16 1.72 -2.04
N CYS A 170 -10.32 1.08 -2.85
CA CYS A 170 -8.95 1.51 -3.12
C CYS A 170 -8.78 2.18 -4.50
N ALA A 171 -9.72 1.98 -5.41
CA ALA A 171 -9.67 2.53 -6.74
C ALA A 171 -10.21 3.97 -6.74
N PHE A 172 -9.31 4.92 -6.68
CA PHE A 172 -9.63 6.28 -7.13
C PHE A 172 -9.82 6.21 -8.65
N ARG A 173 -11.04 6.38 -9.11
CA ARG A 173 -11.27 6.61 -10.54
C ARG A 173 -10.78 8.01 -10.86
N GLU A 174 -9.53 8.13 -11.25
CA GLU A 174 -9.14 9.22 -12.11
C GLU A 174 -9.77 8.92 -13.48
N ARG A 175 -10.65 9.77 -13.91
CA ARG A 175 -10.98 9.89 -15.32
C ARG A 175 -9.98 10.86 -15.93
N ASP A 176 -9.41 10.45 -17.05
CA ASP A 176 -8.64 11.28 -17.96
C ASP A 176 -9.39 12.55 -18.33
#